data_8fff5cdcb3204f1c244eca7d1896d3cb
#
_entry.id   8fff5cdcb3204f1c244eca7d1896d3cb
#
_cell.length_a   1.000
_cell.length_b   1.000
_cell.length_c   1.000
_cell.angle_alpha   90.00
_cell.angle_beta   90.00
_cell.angle_gamma   90.00
#
_symmetry.space_group_name_H-M   'P 1'
#
loop_
_entity.id
_entity.type
_entity.pdbx_description
1 polymer ?
#
loop_
_entity_poly.entity_id
_entity_poly.type
_entity_poly.pdbx_seq_one_letter_code
_entity_poly.pdbx_strand_id
1 'polypeptide(L)'
;MKKIELEEARSGADLILDTLLELGISTIFGYPGGAVLPLYDAIYKNDKINHILSRHEQGSLHEAEGYAKSTGKLGVALVTSGPGATNAITGIADAMSDSVPLLVFTGQVATPGIGKDAFQEADIVGITMPITKYNYQIRDTADIPRIIREAVHIATTGRPGPVVVDLPKDVVAKETAFINNPEINLPSYQPTLRPNEMQIKKILKQLGKAKKPVIVAGGGVSYSESAKELVAFAERYQIPVVTSLLGQGTIATSHPLFLGMGGMHGSYAANIAMTDADFMIAIGCRFDDRLTGNPKTFAKNAKVVHIDVDPAEIGKIIAVDLPVVGDAKQALEMLLAEPVVKNNTEKWIEKVTKDKERVRSYDKKERMVQPQAVIERIGELTKGDAVVVTDVGQHQMWTAQYYPYQNERQLVTSGGLGTMGFGVPAAIGAKIANPDKEVILFVGDGGFQMTNQELAILNIYKVPIKVVMLNNHSLGMVRQWQESFYEGRTSESVFDTLPDFQLMAQAYGIKSYKFDNPETIDQDLEVIKEDVPMFIEVDISRKEHVLPIVPAGKSNHEMLGVKFNA
;
A
#
# COMPACT_ATOMS: atom_id res chain seq x y z
N MET A 1 -1.84 -5.62 43.87
CA MET A 1 -1.22 -4.35 43.46
C MET A 1 0.27 -4.63 43.25
N LYS A 2 0.77 -4.65 42.01
CA LYS A 2 2.22 -4.61 41.76
C LYS A 2 2.75 -3.30 42.33
N LYS A 3 3.84 -3.34 43.08
CA LYS A 3 4.55 -2.14 43.51
C LYS A 3 4.95 -1.36 42.27
N ILE A 4 4.47 -0.13 42.16
CA ILE A 4 4.93 0.83 41.16
C ILE A 4 6.28 1.32 41.68
N GLU A 5 7.37 0.90 41.05
CA GLU A 5 8.73 1.35 41.38
C GLU A 5 9.15 2.41 40.37
N LEU A 6 9.84 3.44 40.86
CA LEU A 6 10.50 4.43 40.02
C LEU A 6 11.78 3.80 39.47
N GLU A 7 11.89 3.83 38.15
CA GLU A 7 13.11 3.43 37.43
C GLU A 7 14.18 4.52 37.53
N GLU A 8 15.45 4.14 37.35
CA GLU A 8 16.57 5.07 37.31
C GLU A 8 16.36 6.15 36.25
N ALA A 9 16.95 7.34 36.48
CA ALA A 9 16.82 8.45 35.52
C ALA A 9 17.48 8.11 34.18
N ARG A 10 16.74 8.34 33.10
CA ARG A 10 17.16 8.15 31.71
C ARG A 10 16.82 9.40 30.90
N SER A 11 17.58 9.66 29.85
CA SER A 11 17.22 10.72 28.92
C SER A 11 15.94 10.35 28.14
N GLY A 12 15.17 11.36 27.71
CA GLY A 12 14.00 11.13 26.87
C GLY A 12 14.36 10.39 25.57
N ALA A 13 15.56 10.64 25.03
CA ALA A 13 16.07 9.93 23.87
C ALA A 13 16.27 8.43 24.13
N ASP A 14 16.89 8.08 25.27
CA ASP A 14 17.06 6.67 25.66
C ASP A 14 15.70 6.00 25.90
N LEU A 15 14.76 6.69 26.57
CA LEU A 15 13.41 6.16 26.80
C LEU A 15 12.66 5.86 25.50
N ILE A 16 12.84 6.67 24.45
CA ILE A 16 12.27 6.40 23.11
C ILE A 16 12.84 5.08 22.57
N LEU A 17 14.16 4.95 22.53
CA LEU A 17 14.81 3.77 21.95
C LEU A 17 14.53 2.50 22.77
N ASP A 18 14.60 2.56 24.07
CA ASP A 18 14.29 1.43 24.96
C ASP A 18 12.86 0.93 24.75
N THR A 19 11.89 1.86 24.67
CA THR A 19 10.48 1.50 24.46
C THR A 19 10.25 0.89 23.09
N LEU A 20 10.89 1.42 22.05
CA LEU A 20 10.81 0.81 20.70
C LEU A 20 11.37 -0.62 20.70
N LEU A 21 12.54 -0.82 21.32
CA LEU A 21 13.17 -2.15 21.41
C LEU A 21 12.32 -3.14 22.24
N GLU A 22 11.71 -2.70 23.34
CA GLU A 22 10.75 -3.52 24.11
C GLU A 22 9.56 -3.98 23.26
N LEU A 23 9.10 -3.14 22.33
CA LEU A 23 8.02 -3.44 21.40
C LEU A 23 8.47 -4.24 20.15
N GLY A 24 9.76 -4.63 20.11
CA GLY A 24 10.33 -5.38 18.98
C GLY A 24 10.59 -4.54 17.73
N ILE A 25 10.67 -3.23 17.89
CA ILE A 25 10.89 -2.27 16.80
C ILE A 25 12.36 -1.85 16.83
N SER A 26 13.10 -2.17 15.77
CA SER A 26 14.53 -1.87 15.66
C SER A 26 14.93 -1.11 14.40
N THR A 27 14.03 -0.93 13.43
CA THR A 27 14.34 -0.22 12.19
C THR A 27 13.65 1.14 12.16
N ILE A 28 14.42 2.18 11.87
CA ILE A 28 13.96 3.57 11.76
C ILE A 28 14.48 4.15 10.45
N PHE A 29 13.59 4.75 9.67
CA PHE A 29 13.94 5.52 8.47
C PHE A 29 13.93 7.02 8.83
N GLY A 30 14.93 7.77 8.40
CA GLY A 30 14.93 9.15 8.85
C GLY A 30 16.02 10.04 8.28
N TYR A 31 15.86 11.34 8.60
CA TYR A 31 16.83 12.37 8.23
C TYR A 31 17.14 13.27 9.44
N PRO A 32 18.42 13.45 9.82
CA PRO A 32 18.80 14.23 10.99
C PRO A 32 18.58 15.73 10.80
N GLY A 33 18.38 16.43 11.92
CA GLY A 33 18.32 17.88 11.98
C GLY A 33 18.40 18.38 13.42
N GLY A 34 18.49 19.68 13.61
CA GLY A 34 18.82 20.32 14.89
C GLY A 34 17.91 19.94 16.06
N ALA A 35 16.61 19.74 15.81
CA ALA A 35 15.65 19.43 16.88
C ALA A 35 15.75 17.99 17.39
N VAL A 36 16.22 17.06 16.56
CA VAL A 36 16.28 15.62 16.90
C VAL A 36 17.70 15.12 17.23
N LEU A 37 18.69 16.01 17.33
CA LEU A 37 20.06 15.65 17.68
C LEU A 37 20.19 14.82 18.97
N PRO A 38 19.44 15.09 20.06
CA PRO A 38 19.52 14.23 21.24
C PRO A 38 19.16 12.76 20.94
N LEU A 39 18.17 12.52 20.06
CA LEU A 39 17.77 11.16 19.66
C LEU A 39 18.82 10.52 18.73
N TYR A 40 19.41 11.28 17.81
CA TYR A 40 20.49 10.78 16.96
C TYR A 40 21.78 10.46 17.77
N ASP A 41 22.07 11.19 18.84
CA ASP A 41 23.17 10.87 19.75
C ASP A 41 22.92 9.55 20.52
N ALA A 42 21.66 9.30 20.92
CA ALA A 42 21.27 8.03 21.52
C ALA A 42 21.32 6.86 20.49
N ILE A 43 20.87 7.08 19.26
CA ILE A 43 20.98 6.09 18.17
C ILE A 43 22.46 5.73 17.91
N TYR A 44 23.35 6.70 17.89
CA TYR A 44 24.79 6.45 17.69
C TYR A 44 25.39 5.53 18.76
N LYS A 45 24.87 5.58 19.98
CA LYS A 45 25.31 4.77 21.12
C LYS A 45 24.65 3.40 21.22
N ASN A 46 23.65 3.12 20.34
CA ASN A 46 22.80 1.93 20.41
C ASN A 46 22.94 1.07 19.16
N ASP A 47 23.64 -0.07 19.28
CA ASP A 47 23.92 -1.01 18.20
C ASP A 47 22.71 -1.90 17.80
N LYS A 48 21.60 -1.83 18.55
CA LYS A 48 20.37 -2.60 18.28
C LYS A 48 19.39 -1.86 17.36
N ILE A 49 19.58 -0.57 17.15
CA ILE A 49 18.76 0.24 16.25
C ILE A 49 19.40 0.30 14.85
N ASN A 50 18.69 -0.19 13.88
CA ASN A 50 19.05 -0.08 12.47
C ASN A 50 18.43 1.21 11.90
N HIS A 51 19.24 2.27 11.79
CA HIS A 51 18.79 3.53 11.21
C HIS A 51 19.20 3.61 9.74
N ILE A 52 18.22 3.86 8.86
CA ILE A 52 18.43 4.08 7.43
C ILE A 52 18.34 5.57 7.15
N LEU A 53 19.44 6.13 6.65
CA LEU A 53 19.53 7.54 6.32
C LEU A 53 18.98 7.78 4.90
N SER A 54 17.75 8.24 4.81
CA SER A 54 17.09 8.67 3.55
C SER A 54 17.78 9.92 2.98
N ARG A 55 17.39 10.36 1.80
CA ARG A 55 17.90 11.59 1.18
C ARG A 55 16.91 12.75 1.20
N HIS A 56 15.67 12.42 1.56
CA HIS A 56 14.59 13.39 1.74
C HIS A 56 13.57 12.83 2.75
N GLU A 57 12.92 13.68 3.54
CA GLU A 57 11.98 13.24 4.58
C GLU A 57 10.75 12.53 4.00
N GLN A 58 10.25 12.96 2.84
CA GLN A 58 9.21 12.23 2.13
C GLN A 58 9.68 10.79 1.79
N GLY A 59 10.94 10.63 1.37
CA GLY A 59 11.55 9.31 1.17
C GLY A 59 11.53 8.46 2.42
N SER A 60 11.87 9.03 3.59
CA SER A 60 11.81 8.32 4.88
C SER A 60 10.43 7.74 5.18
N LEU A 61 9.36 8.49 4.86
CA LEU A 61 7.98 8.04 5.08
C LEU A 61 7.61 6.91 4.13
N HIS A 62 7.91 7.04 2.83
CA HIS A 62 7.63 5.99 1.86
C HIS A 62 8.49 4.73 2.06
N GLU A 63 9.71 4.85 2.58
CA GLU A 63 10.51 3.71 3.04
C GLU A 63 9.82 2.98 4.19
N ALA A 64 9.34 3.73 5.21
CA ALA A 64 8.57 3.17 6.31
C ALA A 64 7.26 2.52 5.83
N GLU A 65 6.59 3.11 4.84
CA GLU A 65 5.40 2.52 4.22
C GLU A 65 5.72 1.23 3.46
N GLY A 66 6.78 1.20 2.66
CA GLY A 66 7.22 0.00 1.95
C GLY A 66 7.54 -1.16 2.91
N TYR A 67 8.21 -0.83 4.03
CA TYR A 67 8.44 -1.77 5.13
C TYR A 67 7.13 -2.32 5.70
N ALA A 68 6.20 -1.44 6.03
CA ALA A 68 4.94 -1.83 6.65
C ALA A 68 4.00 -2.60 5.71
N LYS A 69 3.83 -2.13 4.47
CA LYS A 69 2.96 -2.76 3.46
C LYS A 69 3.42 -4.18 3.12
N SER A 70 4.73 -4.40 2.96
CA SER A 70 5.28 -5.70 2.59
C SER A 70 5.31 -6.73 3.71
N THR A 71 5.25 -6.30 4.98
CA THR A 71 5.37 -7.20 6.15
C THR A 71 4.15 -7.22 7.07
N GLY A 72 3.32 -6.18 7.06
CA GLY A 72 2.27 -5.97 8.07
C GLY A 72 2.78 -5.42 9.41
N LYS A 73 4.08 -5.23 9.56
CA LYS A 73 4.68 -4.64 10.76
C LYS A 73 4.57 -3.12 10.75
N LEU A 74 4.76 -2.49 11.90
CA LEU A 74 4.79 -1.04 12.02
C LEU A 74 6.03 -0.46 11.33
N GLY A 75 5.83 0.53 10.45
CA GLY A 75 6.92 1.35 9.93
C GLY A 75 7.21 2.53 10.87
N VAL A 76 8.48 2.91 11.02
CA VAL A 76 8.87 4.03 11.88
C VAL A 76 9.70 5.03 11.10
N ALA A 77 9.28 6.29 11.12
CA ALA A 77 10.02 7.40 10.53
C ALA A 77 10.41 8.45 11.57
N LEU A 78 11.59 9.06 11.40
CA LEU A 78 12.13 10.12 12.25
C LEU A 78 12.60 11.30 11.42
N VAL A 79 11.97 12.46 11.61
CA VAL A 79 12.30 13.69 10.87
C VAL A 79 12.46 14.87 11.83
N THR A 80 13.20 15.90 11.40
CA THR A 80 13.40 17.10 12.23
C THR A 80 12.20 18.04 12.18
N SER A 81 12.27 19.16 12.91
CA SER A 81 11.23 20.20 12.96
C SER A 81 11.13 21.01 11.66
N GLY A 82 10.09 21.83 11.58
CA GLY A 82 9.88 22.76 10.49
C GLY A 82 9.84 22.08 9.12
N PRO A 83 10.78 22.38 8.21
CA PRO A 83 10.77 21.81 6.87
C PRO A 83 10.88 20.28 6.86
N GLY A 84 11.59 19.67 7.80
CA GLY A 84 11.67 18.22 7.89
C GLY A 84 10.31 17.59 8.18
N ALA A 85 9.58 18.12 9.15
CA ALA A 85 8.24 17.64 9.49
C ALA A 85 7.21 17.96 8.38
N THR A 86 7.28 19.14 7.74
CA THR A 86 6.36 19.48 6.64
C THR A 86 6.62 18.64 5.39
N ASN A 87 7.87 18.26 5.10
CA ASN A 87 8.20 17.35 4.00
C ASN A 87 7.63 15.91 4.23
N ALA A 88 7.35 15.53 5.47
CA ALA A 88 6.77 14.23 5.79
C ALA A 88 5.25 14.13 5.50
N ILE A 89 4.56 15.25 5.29
CA ILE A 89 3.10 15.33 5.21
C ILE A 89 2.52 14.43 4.11
N THR A 90 3.13 14.41 2.93
CA THR A 90 2.67 13.57 1.81
C THR A 90 2.68 12.08 2.20
N GLY A 91 3.76 11.58 2.81
CA GLY A 91 3.84 10.18 3.21
C GLY A 91 2.87 9.84 4.36
N ILE A 92 2.65 10.77 5.31
CA ILE A 92 1.64 10.58 6.37
C ILE A 92 0.23 10.47 5.75
N ALA A 93 -0.10 11.35 4.78
CA ALA A 93 -1.39 11.33 4.11
C ALA A 93 -1.60 10.06 3.26
N ASP A 94 -0.54 9.57 2.60
CA ASP A 94 -0.54 8.32 1.84
C ASP A 94 -0.81 7.12 2.76
N ALA A 95 -0.07 7.02 3.86
CA ALA A 95 -0.27 5.98 4.87
C ALA A 95 -1.69 5.98 5.45
N MET A 96 -2.27 7.16 5.72
CA MET A 96 -3.66 7.26 6.20
C MET A 96 -4.66 6.80 5.14
N SER A 97 -4.43 7.17 3.89
CA SER A 97 -5.28 6.77 2.77
C SER A 97 -5.30 5.25 2.56
N ASP A 98 -4.15 4.60 2.69
CA ASP A 98 -3.99 3.16 2.46
C ASP A 98 -4.06 2.31 3.73
N SER A 99 -4.35 2.92 4.87
CA SER A 99 -4.45 2.22 6.17
C SER A 99 -3.13 1.53 6.57
N VAL A 100 -2.00 2.22 6.39
CA VAL A 100 -0.66 1.71 6.69
C VAL A 100 -0.27 2.07 8.13
N PRO A 101 0.10 1.11 8.99
CA PRO A 101 0.52 1.42 10.34
C PRO A 101 1.90 2.10 10.33
N LEU A 102 1.94 3.38 10.70
CA LEU A 102 3.17 4.14 10.88
C LEU A 102 3.24 4.82 12.24
N LEU A 103 4.44 4.85 12.80
CA LEU A 103 4.81 5.74 13.90
C LEU A 103 5.78 6.79 13.36
N VAL A 104 5.36 8.05 13.40
CA VAL A 104 6.15 9.15 12.85
C VAL A 104 6.61 10.06 14.00
N PHE A 105 7.91 10.12 14.22
CA PHE A 105 8.51 11.07 15.12
C PHE A 105 8.88 12.34 14.37
N THR A 106 8.31 13.47 14.80
CA THR A 106 8.68 14.79 14.30
C THR A 106 9.41 15.56 15.39
N GLY A 107 10.56 16.11 15.07
CA GLY A 107 11.23 17.04 15.98
C GLY A 107 10.43 18.31 16.14
N GLN A 108 10.54 18.96 17.31
CA GLN A 108 9.95 20.25 17.58
C GLN A 108 10.97 21.17 18.27
N VAL A 109 10.79 22.47 18.16
CA VAL A 109 11.57 23.44 18.93
C VAL A 109 11.40 23.20 20.42
N ALA A 110 12.32 23.71 21.24
CA ALA A 110 12.19 23.57 22.69
C ALA A 110 10.87 24.18 23.20
N THR A 111 10.28 23.57 24.22
CA THR A 111 8.95 23.93 24.77
C THR A 111 8.73 25.45 24.95
N PRO A 112 9.71 26.28 25.44
CA PRO A 112 9.50 27.70 25.55
C PRO A 112 9.37 28.47 24.23
N GLY A 113 9.78 27.86 23.12
CA GLY A 113 9.71 28.42 21.77
C GLY A 113 8.41 28.13 21.03
N ILE A 114 7.63 27.15 21.46
CA ILE A 114 6.40 26.74 20.80
C ILE A 114 5.35 27.85 20.83
N GLY A 115 4.77 28.18 19.67
CA GLY A 115 3.79 29.26 19.49
C GLY A 115 4.42 30.67 19.48
N LYS A 116 5.73 30.78 19.20
CA LYS A 116 6.46 32.04 19.19
C LYS A 116 7.21 32.32 17.89
N ASP A 117 6.86 31.62 16.82
CA ASP A 117 7.53 31.72 15.51
C ASP A 117 9.05 31.51 15.60
N ALA A 118 9.47 30.54 16.42
CA ALA A 118 10.87 30.18 16.58
C ALA A 118 11.43 29.60 15.27
N PHE A 119 12.76 29.68 15.07
CA PHE A 119 13.40 29.15 13.88
C PHE A 119 13.07 27.64 13.69
N GLN A 120 12.57 27.29 12.52
CA GLN A 120 12.09 25.94 12.16
C GLN A 120 10.94 25.42 13.06
N GLU A 121 10.11 26.30 13.59
CA GLU A 121 8.85 25.90 14.22
C GLU A 121 7.78 25.68 13.13
N ALA A 122 6.94 24.66 13.32
CA ALA A 122 5.70 24.46 12.59
C ALA A 122 4.69 23.77 13.52
N ASP A 123 3.40 24.12 13.39
CA ASP A 123 2.31 23.43 14.11
C ASP A 123 2.00 22.09 13.44
N ILE A 124 2.87 21.11 13.66
CA ILE A 124 2.76 19.79 13.03
C ILE A 124 1.54 19.02 13.54
N VAL A 125 1.17 19.18 14.79
CA VAL A 125 -0.06 18.56 15.34
C VAL A 125 -1.28 19.09 14.59
N GLY A 126 -1.40 20.40 14.40
CA GLY A 126 -2.50 20.99 13.63
C GLY A 126 -2.51 20.56 12.16
N ILE A 127 -1.35 20.52 11.51
CA ILE A 127 -1.22 20.12 10.10
C ILE A 127 -1.57 18.64 9.90
N THR A 128 -1.16 17.76 10.82
CA THR A 128 -1.32 16.30 10.67
C THR A 128 -2.64 15.76 11.21
N MET A 129 -3.40 16.55 11.96
CA MET A 129 -4.68 16.13 12.57
C MET A 129 -5.65 15.46 11.57
N PRO A 130 -5.90 15.99 10.35
CA PRO A 130 -6.83 15.39 9.41
C PRO A 130 -6.30 14.15 8.66
N ILE A 131 -5.01 13.86 8.76
CA ILE A 131 -4.32 12.80 8.00
C ILE A 131 -3.69 11.74 8.89
N THR A 132 -4.08 11.66 10.16
CA THR A 132 -3.57 10.68 11.12
C THR A 132 -4.70 10.08 11.94
N LYS A 133 -4.45 8.94 12.54
CA LYS A 133 -5.35 8.35 13.54
C LYS A 133 -5.30 9.12 14.84
N TYR A 134 -4.11 9.55 15.24
CA TYR A 134 -3.90 10.35 16.44
C TYR A 134 -2.57 11.11 16.38
N ASN A 135 -2.46 12.17 17.17
CA ASN A 135 -1.26 12.98 17.34
C ASN A 135 -0.95 13.19 18.83
N TYR A 136 0.32 13.09 19.18
CA TYR A 136 0.84 13.45 20.48
C TYR A 136 1.86 14.57 20.33
N GLN A 137 1.83 15.55 21.22
CA GLN A 137 2.97 16.42 21.49
C GLN A 137 3.44 16.12 22.91
N ILE A 138 4.64 15.58 23.08
CA ILE A 138 5.16 15.19 24.40
C ILE A 138 5.53 16.43 25.18
N ARG A 139 5.05 16.53 26.42
CA ARG A 139 5.32 17.67 27.31
C ARG A 139 6.12 17.30 28.55
N ASP A 140 6.14 16.03 28.94
CA ASP A 140 6.92 15.51 30.02
C ASP A 140 7.72 14.28 29.59
N THR A 141 9.01 14.28 29.89
CA THR A 141 9.92 13.17 29.57
C THR A 141 9.46 11.85 30.22
N ALA A 142 8.87 11.88 31.41
CA ALA A 142 8.37 10.70 32.10
C ALA A 142 7.20 10.01 31.36
N ASP A 143 6.47 10.73 30.52
CA ASP A 143 5.34 10.21 29.75
C ASP A 143 5.75 9.47 28.46
N ILE A 144 7.01 9.58 28.03
CA ILE A 144 7.50 9.03 26.75
C ILE A 144 7.16 7.55 26.59
N PRO A 145 7.48 6.64 27.53
CA PRO A 145 7.21 5.21 27.33
C PRO A 145 5.71 4.91 27.19
N ARG A 146 4.86 5.58 27.97
CA ARG A 146 3.41 5.44 27.88
C ARG A 146 2.89 5.89 26.52
N ILE A 147 3.28 7.10 26.08
CA ILE A 147 2.82 7.69 24.81
C ILE A 147 3.22 6.82 23.63
N ILE A 148 4.45 6.30 23.59
CA ILE A 148 4.91 5.44 22.49
C ILE A 148 4.10 4.14 22.45
N ARG A 149 3.84 3.48 23.58
CA ARG A 149 3.01 2.27 23.63
C ARG A 149 1.58 2.53 23.16
N GLU A 150 0.98 3.64 23.60
CA GLU A 150 -0.34 4.07 23.14
C GLU A 150 -0.35 4.36 21.63
N ALA A 151 0.67 5.07 21.12
CA ALA A 151 0.80 5.40 19.72
C ALA A 151 0.93 4.15 18.84
N VAL A 152 1.77 3.20 19.24
CA VAL A 152 1.91 1.90 18.55
C VAL A 152 0.60 1.13 18.56
N HIS A 153 -0.08 1.06 19.70
CA HIS A 153 -1.37 0.41 19.83
C HIS A 153 -2.42 1.02 18.90
N ILE A 154 -2.53 2.35 18.88
CA ILE A 154 -3.47 3.05 18.00
C ILE A 154 -3.12 2.81 16.52
N ALA A 155 -1.83 2.88 16.17
CA ALA A 155 -1.40 2.70 14.78
C ALA A 155 -1.71 1.31 14.23
N THR A 156 -1.62 0.26 15.07
CA THR A 156 -1.66 -1.14 14.63
C THR A 156 -3.00 -1.85 14.88
N THR A 157 -3.93 -1.27 15.63
CA THR A 157 -5.21 -1.91 15.97
C THR A 157 -6.40 -1.26 15.28
N GLY A 158 -7.52 -1.98 15.18
CA GLY A 158 -8.65 -1.56 14.37
C GLY A 158 -8.25 -1.41 12.90
N ARG A 159 -8.72 -0.34 12.23
CA ARG A 159 -8.16 0.05 10.94
C ARG A 159 -6.76 0.62 11.18
N PRO A 160 -5.68 0.04 10.62
CA PRO A 160 -4.34 0.57 10.81
C PRO A 160 -4.19 1.98 10.21
N GLY A 161 -3.17 2.71 10.66
CA GLY A 161 -2.89 4.04 10.11
C GLY A 161 -1.79 4.78 10.89
N PRO A 162 -1.35 5.95 10.39
CA PRO A 162 -0.27 6.71 10.98
C PRO A 162 -0.67 7.38 12.30
N VAL A 163 0.29 7.40 13.23
CA VAL A 163 0.27 8.21 14.46
C VAL A 163 1.53 9.06 14.49
N VAL A 164 1.36 10.35 14.77
CA VAL A 164 2.47 11.31 14.89
C VAL A 164 2.77 11.56 16.35
N VAL A 165 4.05 11.55 16.72
CA VAL A 165 4.55 11.92 18.03
C VAL A 165 5.54 13.08 17.87
N ASP A 166 5.11 14.27 18.22
CA ASP A 166 5.89 15.50 18.14
C ASP A 166 6.78 15.66 19.37
N LEU A 167 8.08 15.85 19.14
CA LEU A 167 9.16 15.71 20.12
C LEU A 167 9.85 17.06 20.41
N PRO A 168 9.42 17.85 21.40
CA PRO A 168 10.15 19.04 21.81
C PRO A 168 11.58 18.69 22.28
N LYS A 169 12.57 19.40 21.73
CA LYS A 169 14.00 19.08 21.91
C LYS A 169 14.43 19.00 23.36
N ASP A 170 13.96 19.91 24.20
CA ASP A 170 14.29 19.95 25.63
C ASP A 170 13.70 18.78 26.42
N VAL A 171 12.51 18.30 26.03
CA VAL A 171 11.86 17.12 26.64
C VAL A 171 12.63 15.84 26.28
N VAL A 172 13.10 15.73 25.05
CA VAL A 172 13.89 14.57 24.58
C VAL A 172 15.28 14.54 25.20
N ALA A 173 15.89 15.71 25.43
CA ALA A 173 17.22 15.80 26.03
C ALA A 173 17.24 15.65 27.56
N LYS A 174 16.11 15.92 28.22
CA LYS A 174 16.02 15.92 29.69
C LYS A 174 16.13 14.50 30.25
N GLU A 175 16.90 14.35 31.34
CA GLU A 175 16.94 13.12 32.14
C GLU A 175 15.84 13.17 33.22
N THR A 176 15.15 12.06 33.44
CA THR A 176 14.10 11.94 34.45
C THR A 176 13.97 10.50 34.93
N ALA A 177 13.61 10.35 36.22
CA ALA A 177 13.09 9.08 36.70
C ALA A 177 11.66 8.89 36.17
N PHE A 178 11.29 7.68 35.82
CA PHE A 178 10.02 7.37 35.16
C PHE A 178 9.36 6.13 35.76
N ILE A 179 8.09 5.94 35.46
CA ILE A 179 7.34 4.73 35.81
C ILE A 179 7.19 3.89 34.54
N ASN A 180 7.80 2.72 34.55
CA ASN A 180 7.62 1.78 33.47
C ASN A 180 6.32 0.95 33.68
N ASN A 181 5.20 1.45 33.14
CA ASN A 181 3.94 0.72 33.14
C ASN A 181 3.62 0.24 31.70
N PRO A 182 3.67 -1.09 31.44
CA PRO A 182 3.37 -1.63 30.12
C PRO A 182 1.85 -1.67 29.82
N GLU A 183 0.98 -1.40 30.78
CA GLU A 183 -0.47 -1.46 30.59
C GLU A 183 -0.97 -0.25 29.78
N ILE A 184 -1.69 -0.55 28.69
CA ILE A 184 -2.33 0.45 27.85
C ILE A 184 -3.74 0.70 28.40
N ASN A 185 -4.05 1.95 28.73
CA ASN A 185 -5.36 2.36 29.22
C ASN A 185 -5.95 3.46 28.33
N LEU A 186 -6.66 3.05 27.29
CA LEU A 186 -7.32 3.92 26.33
C LEU A 186 -8.84 3.63 26.28
N PRO A 187 -9.62 4.06 27.30
CA PRO A 187 -11.04 3.72 27.38
C PRO A 187 -11.88 4.30 26.22
N SER A 188 -11.42 5.37 25.60
CA SER A 188 -12.07 5.98 24.42
C SER A 188 -11.70 5.31 23.09
N TYR A 189 -10.77 4.37 23.07
CA TYR A 189 -10.33 3.67 21.86
C TYR A 189 -10.47 2.16 22.04
N GLN A 190 -11.61 1.62 21.59
CA GLN A 190 -11.99 0.21 21.72
C GLN A 190 -12.50 -0.31 20.38
N PRO A 191 -11.61 -0.66 19.43
CA PRO A 191 -12.04 -1.15 18.11
C PRO A 191 -12.80 -2.48 18.22
N THR A 192 -13.90 -2.61 17.48
CA THR A 192 -14.69 -3.83 17.43
C THR A 192 -14.04 -4.82 16.46
N LEU A 193 -13.38 -5.84 17.01
CA LEU A 193 -12.71 -6.86 16.19
C LEU A 193 -13.60 -8.09 15.93
N ARG A 194 -14.39 -8.53 16.94
CA ARG A 194 -15.24 -9.70 16.80
C ARG A 194 -16.60 -9.35 16.17
N PRO A 195 -16.94 -9.93 14.99
CA PRO A 195 -18.22 -9.73 14.36
C PRO A 195 -19.39 -10.28 15.17
N ASN A 196 -20.58 -9.72 14.94
CA ASN A 196 -21.82 -10.21 15.57
C ASN A 196 -22.26 -11.55 14.93
N GLU A 197 -22.44 -12.59 15.75
CA GLU A 197 -22.80 -13.95 15.29
C GLU A 197 -24.13 -14.01 14.52
N MET A 198 -25.10 -13.19 14.89
CA MET A 198 -26.39 -13.16 14.18
C MET A 198 -26.24 -12.58 12.76
N GLN A 199 -25.33 -11.62 12.57
CA GLN A 199 -25.02 -11.08 11.24
C GLN A 199 -24.34 -12.13 10.38
N ILE A 200 -23.36 -12.88 10.92
CA ILE A 200 -22.69 -14.00 10.24
C ILE A 200 -23.72 -15.05 9.77
N LYS A 201 -24.62 -15.48 10.64
CA LYS A 201 -25.68 -16.43 10.27
C LYS A 201 -26.64 -15.90 9.19
N LYS A 202 -26.93 -14.57 9.21
CA LYS A 202 -27.74 -13.93 8.17
C LYS A 202 -27.05 -13.96 6.80
N ILE A 203 -25.71 -13.77 6.74
CA ILE A 203 -24.94 -13.85 5.50
C ILE A 203 -25.15 -15.23 4.87
N LEU A 204 -24.91 -16.31 5.60
CA LEU A 204 -25.04 -17.68 5.08
C LEU A 204 -26.48 -18.00 4.65
N LYS A 205 -27.48 -17.55 5.42
CA LYS A 205 -28.88 -17.69 5.03
C LYS A 205 -29.22 -17.00 3.70
N GLN A 206 -28.61 -15.86 3.40
CA GLN A 206 -28.79 -15.16 2.12
C GLN A 206 -27.98 -15.81 1.01
N LEU A 207 -26.74 -16.24 1.30
CA LEU A 207 -25.89 -16.98 0.37
C LEU A 207 -26.58 -18.24 -0.17
N GLY A 208 -27.27 -18.99 0.70
CA GLY A 208 -28.04 -20.18 0.28
C GLY A 208 -29.19 -19.89 -0.70
N LYS A 209 -29.54 -18.61 -0.91
CA LYS A 209 -30.58 -18.18 -1.87
C LYS A 209 -29.98 -17.54 -3.12
N ALA A 210 -28.72 -17.15 -3.05
CA ALA A 210 -28.03 -16.48 -4.13
C ALA A 210 -27.77 -17.41 -5.31
N LYS A 211 -27.89 -16.90 -6.52
CA LYS A 211 -27.62 -17.60 -7.77
C LYS A 211 -26.36 -17.08 -8.45
N LYS A 212 -25.97 -15.83 -8.15
CA LYS A 212 -24.84 -15.12 -8.74
C LYS A 212 -24.00 -14.41 -7.67
N PRO A 213 -23.53 -15.14 -6.65
CA PRO A 213 -22.71 -14.53 -5.61
C PRO A 213 -21.35 -14.12 -6.14
N VAL A 214 -20.78 -13.04 -5.59
CA VAL A 214 -19.41 -12.57 -5.83
C VAL A 214 -18.79 -12.11 -4.51
N ILE A 215 -17.50 -12.40 -4.31
CA ILE A 215 -16.70 -11.81 -3.25
C ILE A 215 -15.89 -10.66 -3.84
N VAL A 216 -15.85 -9.51 -3.14
CA VAL A 216 -14.94 -8.40 -3.43
C VAL A 216 -13.96 -8.29 -2.27
N ALA A 217 -12.72 -8.72 -2.51
CA ALA A 217 -11.66 -8.72 -1.51
C ALA A 217 -10.83 -7.43 -1.60
N GLY A 218 -10.81 -6.65 -0.53
CA GLY A 218 -10.01 -5.43 -0.41
C GLY A 218 -8.72 -5.64 0.39
N GLY A 219 -7.98 -4.54 0.60
CA GLY A 219 -6.75 -4.53 1.39
C GLY A 219 -6.91 -5.02 2.83
N GLY A 220 -8.11 -4.89 3.40
CA GLY A 220 -8.42 -5.39 4.74
C GLY A 220 -8.22 -6.89 4.92
N VAL A 221 -8.34 -7.68 3.84
CA VAL A 221 -8.03 -9.13 3.86
C VAL A 221 -6.53 -9.34 4.09
N SER A 222 -5.68 -8.58 3.40
CA SER A 222 -4.22 -8.63 3.61
C SER A 222 -3.81 -8.11 4.99
N TYR A 223 -4.44 -7.02 5.45
CA TYR A 223 -4.13 -6.44 6.77
C TYR A 223 -4.49 -7.37 7.93
N SER A 224 -5.55 -8.15 7.80
CA SER A 224 -5.95 -9.16 8.80
C SER A 224 -5.29 -10.53 8.60
N GLU A 225 -4.41 -10.68 7.59
CA GLU A 225 -3.75 -11.96 7.26
C GLU A 225 -4.75 -13.10 7.08
N SER A 226 -5.77 -12.88 6.26
CA SER A 226 -6.92 -13.77 6.08
C SER A 226 -7.10 -14.33 4.67
N ALA A 227 -6.05 -14.27 3.84
CA ALA A 227 -6.09 -14.79 2.48
C ALA A 227 -6.44 -16.29 2.42
N LYS A 228 -5.94 -17.09 3.35
CA LYS A 228 -6.24 -18.53 3.44
C LYS A 228 -7.71 -18.78 3.74
N GLU A 229 -8.27 -18.07 4.70
CA GLU A 229 -9.68 -18.16 5.08
C GLU A 229 -10.59 -17.67 3.96
N LEU A 230 -10.18 -16.61 3.24
CA LEU A 230 -10.88 -16.11 2.04
C LEU A 230 -10.96 -17.20 0.96
N VAL A 231 -9.83 -17.82 0.61
CA VAL A 231 -9.77 -18.88 -0.40
C VAL A 231 -10.62 -20.09 0.04
N ALA A 232 -10.46 -20.55 1.29
CA ALA A 232 -11.25 -21.64 1.82
C ALA A 232 -12.77 -21.39 1.79
N PHE A 233 -13.20 -20.15 2.07
CA PHE A 233 -14.59 -19.76 1.99
C PHE A 233 -15.09 -19.71 0.54
N ALA A 234 -14.31 -19.12 -0.37
CA ALA A 234 -14.63 -19.06 -1.79
C ALA A 234 -14.75 -20.46 -2.41
N GLU A 235 -13.82 -21.37 -2.11
CA GLU A 235 -13.83 -22.76 -2.58
C GLU A 235 -15.01 -23.56 -2.01
N ARG A 236 -15.29 -23.43 -0.70
CA ARG A 236 -16.40 -24.14 -0.04
C ARG A 236 -17.73 -23.87 -0.71
N TYR A 237 -17.95 -22.65 -1.14
CA TYR A 237 -19.23 -22.21 -1.72
C TYR A 237 -19.17 -21.96 -3.23
N GLN A 238 -18.03 -22.22 -3.87
CA GLN A 238 -17.78 -21.96 -5.29
C GLN A 238 -18.24 -20.54 -5.67
N ILE A 239 -17.62 -19.55 -5.02
CA ILE A 239 -17.91 -18.12 -5.25
C ILE A 239 -16.72 -17.46 -5.96
N PRO A 240 -16.94 -16.81 -7.11
CA PRO A 240 -15.86 -16.08 -7.77
C PRO A 240 -15.41 -14.88 -6.94
N VAL A 241 -14.11 -14.59 -7.01
CA VAL A 241 -13.43 -13.53 -6.26
C VAL A 241 -12.92 -12.46 -7.20
N VAL A 242 -13.27 -11.22 -6.89
CA VAL A 242 -12.73 -10.00 -7.49
C VAL A 242 -11.89 -9.29 -6.42
N THR A 243 -10.73 -8.76 -6.78
CA THR A 243 -9.92 -7.97 -5.85
C THR A 243 -10.00 -6.48 -6.15
N SER A 244 -9.88 -5.64 -5.12
CA SER A 244 -9.46 -4.25 -5.34
C SER A 244 -7.96 -4.20 -5.66
N LEU A 245 -7.43 -3.01 -6.00
CA LEU A 245 -5.98 -2.84 -6.21
C LEU A 245 -5.16 -3.32 -5.00
N LEU A 246 -5.51 -2.90 -3.79
CA LEU A 246 -4.82 -3.31 -2.56
C LEU A 246 -5.19 -4.72 -2.08
N GLY A 247 -6.16 -5.37 -2.72
CA GLY A 247 -6.52 -6.76 -2.48
C GLY A 247 -5.76 -7.75 -3.35
N GLN A 248 -4.89 -7.30 -4.25
CA GLN A 248 -4.10 -8.19 -5.11
C GLN A 248 -3.24 -9.16 -4.27
N GLY A 249 -3.19 -10.42 -4.70
CA GLY A 249 -2.48 -11.49 -4.01
C GLY A 249 -3.24 -12.13 -2.84
N THR A 250 -4.41 -11.61 -2.43
CA THR A 250 -5.26 -12.30 -1.42
C THR A 250 -5.86 -13.60 -1.93
N ILE A 251 -5.87 -13.78 -3.22
CA ILE A 251 -6.09 -15.03 -3.94
C ILE A 251 -5.09 -15.08 -5.10
N ALA A 252 -4.48 -16.22 -5.33
CA ALA A 252 -3.50 -16.37 -6.40
C ALA A 252 -4.11 -16.05 -7.78
N THR A 253 -3.37 -15.35 -8.63
CA THR A 253 -3.83 -15.00 -9.99
C THR A 253 -4.19 -16.23 -10.83
N SER A 254 -3.53 -17.37 -10.56
CA SER A 254 -3.79 -18.66 -11.21
C SER A 254 -5.01 -19.40 -10.68
N HIS A 255 -5.62 -18.93 -9.57
CA HIS A 255 -6.74 -19.63 -8.96
C HIS A 255 -7.99 -19.61 -9.87
N PRO A 256 -8.71 -20.74 -10.05
CA PRO A 256 -9.87 -20.80 -10.96
C PRO A 256 -10.98 -19.80 -10.62
N LEU A 257 -11.20 -19.51 -9.35
CA LEU A 257 -12.24 -18.58 -8.89
C LEU A 257 -11.80 -17.10 -8.97
N PHE A 258 -10.54 -16.80 -9.27
CA PHE A 258 -10.07 -15.42 -9.40
C PHE A 258 -10.50 -14.83 -10.76
N LEU A 259 -11.25 -13.74 -10.73
CA LEU A 259 -11.73 -13.07 -11.94
C LEU A 259 -10.87 -11.86 -12.38
N GLY A 260 -9.92 -11.46 -11.55
CA GLY A 260 -9.09 -10.28 -11.77
C GLY A 260 -9.42 -9.13 -10.83
N MET A 261 -8.73 -8.01 -11.02
CA MET A 261 -9.00 -6.75 -10.33
C MET A 261 -10.31 -6.16 -10.86
N GLY A 262 -11.12 -5.56 -9.98
CA GLY A 262 -12.31 -4.80 -10.33
C GLY A 262 -12.06 -3.31 -10.45
N GLY A 263 -12.99 -2.60 -11.07
CA GLY A 263 -13.00 -1.14 -11.14
C GLY A 263 -12.51 -0.55 -12.45
N MET A 264 -12.03 0.70 -12.40
CA MET A 264 -11.68 1.52 -13.58
C MET A 264 -10.74 0.82 -14.57
N HIS A 265 -9.68 0.19 -14.07
CA HIS A 265 -8.72 -0.58 -14.85
C HIS A 265 -8.85 -2.08 -14.59
N GLY A 266 -10.04 -2.50 -14.14
CA GLY A 266 -10.34 -3.88 -13.83
C GLY A 266 -10.49 -4.77 -15.07
N SER A 267 -10.43 -6.09 -14.85
CA SER A 267 -10.71 -7.06 -15.91
C SER A 267 -12.18 -7.02 -16.32
N TYR A 268 -12.44 -7.41 -17.56
CA TYR A 268 -13.81 -7.55 -18.07
C TYR A 268 -14.65 -8.49 -17.19
N ALA A 269 -14.11 -9.69 -16.89
CA ALA A 269 -14.82 -10.68 -16.08
C ALA A 269 -15.16 -10.18 -14.68
N ALA A 270 -14.22 -9.49 -14.00
CA ALA A 270 -14.45 -8.92 -12.68
C ALA A 270 -15.56 -7.86 -12.70
N ASN A 271 -15.48 -6.91 -13.62
CA ASN A 271 -16.45 -5.82 -13.73
C ASN A 271 -17.86 -6.30 -14.10
N ILE A 272 -17.96 -7.27 -15.02
CA ILE A 272 -19.25 -7.87 -15.37
C ILE A 272 -19.79 -8.72 -14.23
N ALA A 273 -18.95 -9.47 -13.52
CA ALA A 273 -19.38 -10.25 -12.36
C ALA A 273 -19.95 -9.36 -11.24
N MET A 274 -19.29 -8.23 -10.92
CA MET A 274 -19.82 -7.26 -9.93
C MET A 274 -21.14 -6.63 -10.39
N THR A 275 -21.30 -6.37 -11.69
CA THR A 275 -22.51 -5.76 -12.26
C THR A 275 -23.70 -6.73 -12.25
N ASP A 276 -23.47 -8.01 -12.58
CA ASP A 276 -24.51 -9.04 -12.75
C ASP A 276 -24.86 -9.78 -11.46
N ALA A 277 -24.08 -9.58 -10.40
CA ALA A 277 -24.27 -10.27 -9.13
C ALA A 277 -25.66 -10.01 -8.53
N ASP A 278 -26.21 -11.02 -7.87
CA ASP A 278 -27.41 -10.91 -7.02
C ASP A 278 -27.08 -10.87 -5.52
N PHE A 279 -25.83 -11.23 -5.19
CA PHE A 279 -25.31 -11.20 -3.82
C PHE A 279 -23.81 -10.86 -3.84
N MET A 280 -23.41 -9.80 -3.16
CA MET A 280 -22.03 -9.35 -3.07
C MET A 280 -21.57 -9.40 -1.62
N ILE A 281 -20.41 -10.02 -1.39
CA ILE A 281 -19.74 -10.01 -0.08
C ILE A 281 -18.44 -9.20 -0.24
N ALA A 282 -18.45 -7.96 0.22
CA ALA A 282 -17.27 -7.11 0.26
C ALA A 282 -16.56 -7.28 1.60
N ILE A 283 -15.27 -7.59 1.58
CA ILE A 283 -14.46 -7.88 2.76
C ILE A 283 -13.25 -6.94 2.78
N GLY A 284 -13.18 -6.05 3.78
CA GLY A 284 -12.10 -5.09 3.94
C GLY A 284 -11.90 -4.18 2.71
N CYS A 285 -13.00 -3.71 2.13
CA CYS A 285 -13.02 -2.93 0.90
C CYS A 285 -13.80 -1.62 1.09
N ARG A 286 -13.19 -0.47 0.79
CA ARG A 286 -13.79 0.86 1.05
C ARG A 286 -14.78 1.35 -0.01
N PHE A 287 -14.94 0.64 -1.11
CA PHE A 287 -15.79 1.07 -2.23
C PHE A 287 -15.45 2.47 -2.78
N ASP A 288 -14.16 2.76 -2.94
CA ASP A 288 -13.71 4.01 -3.55
C ASP A 288 -14.20 4.18 -5.00
N ASP A 289 -14.05 5.39 -5.53
CA ASP A 289 -14.53 5.76 -6.87
C ASP A 289 -13.83 4.99 -8.00
N ARG A 290 -12.59 4.52 -7.77
CA ARG A 290 -11.84 3.70 -8.75
C ARG A 290 -12.40 2.29 -8.84
N LEU A 291 -12.96 1.75 -7.76
CA LEU A 291 -13.62 0.44 -7.76
C LEU A 291 -15.06 0.54 -8.24
N THR A 292 -15.82 1.52 -7.75
CA THR A 292 -17.28 1.58 -7.96
C THR A 292 -17.68 2.23 -9.29
N GLY A 293 -16.82 3.08 -9.86
CA GLY A 293 -17.21 3.93 -10.97
C GLY A 293 -18.41 4.81 -10.57
N ASN A 294 -19.57 4.57 -11.16
CA ASN A 294 -20.80 5.27 -10.79
C ASN A 294 -21.52 4.56 -9.62
N PRO A 295 -21.51 5.12 -8.40
CA PRO A 295 -22.14 4.47 -7.23
C PRO A 295 -23.63 4.18 -7.38
N LYS A 296 -24.36 4.97 -8.21
CA LYS A 296 -25.80 4.77 -8.44
C LYS A 296 -26.14 3.51 -9.23
N THR A 297 -25.18 3.00 -9.97
CA THR A 297 -25.35 1.81 -10.82
C THR A 297 -24.52 0.63 -10.36
N PHE A 298 -23.60 0.84 -9.42
CA PHE A 298 -22.76 -0.22 -8.87
C PHE A 298 -23.59 -1.22 -8.07
N ALA A 299 -23.39 -2.51 -8.34
CA ALA A 299 -24.05 -3.63 -7.66
C ALA A 299 -25.59 -3.48 -7.53
N LYS A 300 -26.26 -2.80 -8.49
CA LYS A 300 -27.67 -2.39 -8.43
C LYS A 300 -28.63 -3.55 -8.15
N ASN A 301 -28.29 -4.75 -8.59
CA ASN A 301 -29.14 -5.94 -8.47
C ASN A 301 -28.74 -6.85 -7.29
N ALA A 302 -27.61 -6.56 -6.64
CA ALA A 302 -27.07 -7.37 -5.56
C ALA A 302 -27.57 -6.92 -4.19
N LYS A 303 -27.78 -7.88 -3.30
CA LYS A 303 -27.75 -7.62 -1.86
C LYS A 303 -26.30 -7.53 -1.43
N VAL A 304 -25.94 -6.43 -0.79
CA VAL A 304 -24.55 -6.14 -0.41
C VAL A 304 -24.31 -6.44 1.06
N VAL A 305 -23.37 -7.33 1.32
CA VAL A 305 -22.74 -7.53 2.63
C VAL A 305 -21.46 -6.70 2.66
N HIS A 306 -21.23 -5.93 3.69
CA HIS A 306 -20.00 -5.20 3.89
C HIS A 306 -19.37 -5.56 5.24
N ILE A 307 -18.25 -6.26 5.19
CA ILE A 307 -17.44 -6.66 6.36
C ILE A 307 -16.25 -5.72 6.42
N ASP A 308 -16.19 -4.89 7.45
CA ASP A 308 -15.09 -3.96 7.66
C ASP A 308 -14.84 -3.74 9.16
N VAL A 309 -13.57 -3.53 9.52
CA VAL A 309 -13.17 -3.24 10.90
C VAL A 309 -13.51 -1.79 11.28
N ASP A 310 -13.60 -0.90 10.29
CA ASP A 310 -13.95 0.51 10.48
C ASP A 310 -15.46 0.74 10.26
N PRO A 311 -16.23 0.98 11.32
CA PRO A 311 -17.66 1.22 11.18
C PRO A 311 -17.99 2.46 10.34
N ALA A 312 -17.07 3.41 10.20
CA ALA A 312 -17.26 4.62 9.39
C ALA A 312 -17.22 4.36 7.88
N GLU A 313 -16.63 3.27 7.44
CA GLU A 313 -16.61 2.89 6.02
C GLU A 313 -17.88 2.17 5.57
N ILE A 314 -18.61 1.53 6.50
CA ILE A 314 -19.79 0.75 6.17
C ILE A 314 -20.95 1.67 5.71
N GLY A 315 -21.38 1.48 4.46
CA GLY A 315 -22.48 2.27 3.89
C GLY A 315 -22.12 3.70 3.52
N LYS A 316 -20.86 4.08 3.56
CA LYS A 316 -20.38 5.44 3.25
C LYS A 316 -20.59 5.83 1.78
N ILE A 317 -20.33 4.92 0.86
CA ILE A 317 -20.36 5.18 -0.61
C ILE A 317 -21.56 4.51 -1.26
N ILE A 318 -21.83 3.25 -0.95
CA ILE A 318 -22.94 2.48 -1.50
C ILE A 318 -23.87 1.98 -0.39
N ALA A 319 -25.13 1.74 -0.72
CA ALA A 319 -26.08 1.15 0.22
C ALA A 319 -25.67 -0.29 0.58
N VAL A 320 -25.79 -0.65 1.86
CA VAL A 320 -25.42 -1.95 2.41
C VAL A 320 -26.64 -2.60 3.05
N ASP A 321 -26.96 -3.85 2.64
CA ASP A 321 -28.09 -4.63 3.20
C ASP A 321 -27.70 -5.32 4.52
N LEU A 322 -26.47 -5.80 4.62
CA LEU A 322 -25.94 -6.52 5.77
C LEU A 322 -24.61 -5.93 6.23
N PRO A 323 -24.62 -4.95 7.12
CA PRO A 323 -23.40 -4.39 7.71
C PRO A 323 -22.81 -5.39 8.72
N VAL A 324 -21.49 -5.57 8.70
CA VAL A 324 -20.74 -6.39 9.66
C VAL A 324 -19.49 -5.65 10.09
N VAL A 325 -19.50 -5.10 11.31
CA VAL A 325 -18.31 -4.50 11.91
C VAL A 325 -17.48 -5.59 12.54
N GLY A 326 -16.22 -5.69 12.12
CA GLY A 326 -15.27 -6.66 12.66
C GLY A 326 -14.08 -6.91 11.77
N ASP A 327 -13.11 -7.61 12.31
CA ASP A 327 -11.90 -8.05 11.62
C ASP A 327 -12.23 -9.09 10.54
N ALA A 328 -11.60 -9.00 9.38
CA ALA A 328 -11.89 -9.86 8.23
C ALA A 328 -11.56 -11.33 8.53
N LYS A 329 -10.46 -11.63 9.24
CA LYS A 329 -10.09 -13.00 9.60
C LYS A 329 -11.12 -13.63 10.52
N GLN A 330 -11.48 -12.92 11.60
CA GLN A 330 -12.50 -13.40 12.52
C GLN A 330 -13.85 -13.60 11.84
N ALA A 331 -14.23 -12.72 10.91
CA ALA A 331 -15.46 -12.87 10.14
C ALA A 331 -15.44 -14.14 9.28
N LEU A 332 -14.35 -14.38 8.55
CA LEU A 332 -14.18 -15.54 7.68
C LEU A 332 -14.09 -16.83 8.50
N GLU A 333 -13.37 -16.85 9.61
CA GLU A 333 -13.32 -17.99 10.54
C GLU A 333 -14.72 -18.34 11.07
N MET A 334 -15.49 -17.35 11.49
CA MET A 334 -16.87 -17.56 11.96
C MET A 334 -17.78 -18.07 10.84
N LEU A 335 -17.67 -17.55 9.60
CA LEU A 335 -18.40 -18.06 8.43
C LEU A 335 -18.04 -19.51 8.12
N LEU A 336 -16.76 -19.86 8.25
CA LEU A 336 -16.27 -21.22 8.03
C LEU A 336 -16.66 -22.19 9.14
N ALA A 337 -16.87 -21.73 10.36
CA ALA A 337 -17.29 -22.54 11.50
C ALA A 337 -18.79 -22.92 11.47
N GLU A 338 -19.62 -22.16 10.76
CA GLU A 338 -21.06 -22.44 10.64
C GLU A 338 -21.34 -23.64 9.72
N PRO A 339 -22.47 -24.34 9.91
CA PRO A 339 -22.89 -25.43 9.03
C PRO A 339 -23.00 -24.97 7.56
N VAL A 340 -22.59 -25.86 6.66
CA VAL A 340 -22.62 -25.57 5.21
C VAL A 340 -24.06 -25.40 4.74
N VAL A 341 -24.35 -24.28 4.08
CA VAL A 341 -25.60 -24.05 3.39
C VAL A 341 -25.49 -24.49 1.92
N LYS A 342 -26.52 -25.11 1.40
CA LYS A 342 -26.54 -25.48 -0.01
C LYS A 342 -26.75 -24.23 -0.86
N ASN A 343 -25.90 -24.01 -1.85
CA ASN A 343 -26.04 -23.00 -2.90
C ASN A 343 -25.99 -23.67 -4.29
N ASN A 344 -26.39 -22.96 -5.32
CA ASN A 344 -26.36 -23.46 -6.69
C ASN A 344 -25.73 -22.39 -7.59
N THR A 345 -24.41 -22.46 -7.76
CA THR A 345 -23.60 -21.47 -8.46
C THR A 345 -22.99 -22.01 -9.77
N GLU A 346 -23.21 -23.28 -10.15
CA GLU A 346 -22.57 -23.94 -11.28
C GLU A 346 -22.69 -23.14 -12.58
N LYS A 347 -23.92 -22.72 -12.96
CA LYS A 347 -24.15 -21.92 -14.17
C LYS A 347 -23.50 -20.54 -14.10
N TRP A 348 -23.37 -20.00 -12.89
CA TRP A 348 -22.74 -18.71 -12.67
C TRP A 348 -21.22 -18.83 -12.86
N ILE A 349 -20.59 -19.83 -12.27
CA ILE A 349 -19.17 -20.12 -12.47
C ILE A 349 -18.87 -20.34 -13.94
N GLU A 350 -19.65 -21.18 -14.64
CA GLU A 350 -19.49 -21.40 -16.07
C GLU A 350 -19.53 -20.10 -16.89
N LYS A 351 -20.48 -19.21 -16.56
CA LYS A 351 -20.60 -17.89 -17.23
C LYS A 351 -19.36 -17.03 -17.01
N VAL A 352 -18.94 -16.82 -15.73
CA VAL A 352 -17.84 -15.90 -15.44
C VAL A 352 -16.49 -16.45 -15.91
N THR A 353 -16.32 -17.77 -15.96
CA THR A 353 -15.14 -18.42 -16.56
C THR A 353 -15.09 -18.15 -18.06
N LYS A 354 -16.20 -18.32 -18.77
CA LYS A 354 -16.29 -17.98 -20.20
C LYS A 354 -16.01 -16.49 -20.44
N ASP A 355 -16.51 -15.61 -19.56
CA ASP A 355 -16.25 -14.17 -19.64
C ASP A 355 -14.75 -13.83 -19.47
N LYS A 356 -14.03 -14.58 -18.62
CA LYS A 356 -12.58 -14.46 -18.44
C LYS A 356 -11.81 -14.95 -19.66
N GLU A 357 -12.16 -16.11 -20.22
CA GLU A 357 -11.45 -16.76 -21.31
C GLU A 357 -11.62 -16.05 -22.67
N ARG A 358 -12.75 -15.38 -22.89
CA ARG A 358 -13.04 -14.74 -24.18
C ARG A 358 -12.32 -13.42 -24.41
N VAL A 359 -11.67 -12.83 -23.40
CA VAL A 359 -10.98 -11.55 -23.54
C VAL A 359 -9.52 -11.77 -23.90
N ARG A 360 -9.08 -11.11 -24.96
CA ARG A 360 -7.68 -11.06 -25.35
C ARG A 360 -6.95 -10.01 -24.50
N SER A 361 -5.77 -10.35 -23.98
CA SER A 361 -5.00 -9.45 -23.16
C SER A 361 -4.35 -8.33 -23.99
N TYR A 362 -3.38 -8.63 -24.86
CA TYR A 362 -2.66 -7.66 -25.70
C TYR A 362 -2.07 -8.36 -26.94
N ASP A 363 -1.51 -7.60 -27.89
CA ASP A 363 -0.85 -8.17 -29.08
C ASP A 363 0.66 -8.26 -28.86
N LYS A 364 1.20 -9.48 -28.79
CA LYS A 364 2.65 -9.73 -28.62
C LYS A 364 3.50 -9.42 -29.87
N LYS A 365 2.88 -9.16 -31.03
CA LYS A 365 3.58 -8.98 -32.32
C LYS A 365 3.78 -7.51 -32.72
N GLU A 366 3.82 -6.61 -31.77
CA GLU A 366 4.07 -5.20 -32.06
C GLU A 366 5.56 -4.91 -32.29
N ARG A 367 5.84 -3.77 -32.96
CA ARG A 367 7.19 -3.36 -33.32
C ARG A 367 8.01 -2.82 -32.15
N MET A 368 7.36 -2.46 -31.03
CA MET A 368 8.00 -1.96 -29.82
C MET A 368 7.74 -2.92 -28.66
N VAL A 369 8.61 -2.87 -27.67
CA VAL A 369 8.45 -3.65 -26.44
C VAL A 369 7.12 -3.31 -25.78
N GLN A 370 6.36 -4.34 -25.44
CA GLN A 370 5.09 -4.22 -24.76
C GLN A 370 5.31 -4.23 -23.25
N PRO A 371 4.81 -3.23 -22.49
CA PRO A 371 4.97 -3.20 -21.02
C PRO A 371 4.38 -4.44 -20.35
N GLN A 372 3.29 -4.97 -20.87
CA GLN A 372 2.65 -6.19 -20.40
C GLN A 372 3.59 -7.40 -20.48
N ALA A 373 4.28 -7.55 -21.63
CA ALA A 373 5.23 -8.65 -21.84
C ALA A 373 6.42 -8.58 -20.86
N VAL A 374 6.94 -7.38 -20.60
CA VAL A 374 8.01 -7.16 -19.62
C VAL A 374 7.56 -7.61 -18.23
N ILE A 375 6.37 -7.22 -17.81
CA ILE A 375 5.83 -7.54 -16.48
C ILE A 375 5.55 -9.04 -16.35
N GLU A 376 4.92 -9.67 -17.36
CA GLU A 376 4.71 -11.13 -17.39
C GLU A 376 6.04 -11.89 -17.34
N ARG A 377 7.03 -11.47 -18.15
CA ARG A 377 8.34 -12.12 -18.18
C ARG A 377 9.08 -12.02 -16.84
N ILE A 378 9.05 -10.86 -16.20
CA ILE A 378 9.62 -10.70 -14.86
C ILE A 378 8.86 -11.57 -13.83
N GLY A 379 7.54 -11.65 -13.96
CA GLY A 379 6.73 -12.57 -13.15
C GLY A 379 7.13 -14.03 -13.30
N GLU A 380 7.42 -14.48 -14.53
CA GLU A 380 7.93 -15.83 -14.79
C GLU A 380 9.32 -16.04 -14.16
N LEU A 381 10.24 -15.09 -14.37
CA LEU A 381 11.62 -15.17 -13.86
C LEU A 381 11.66 -15.19 -12.33
N THR A 382 10.76 -14.48 -11.67
CA THR A 382 10.61 -14.46 -10.21
C THR A 382 9.65 -15.54 -9.69
N LYS A 383 9.09 -16.38 -10.58
CA LYS A 383 8.08 -17.41 -10.25
C LYS A 383 6.85 -16.86 -9.53
N GLY A 384 6.55 -15.58 -9.75
CA GLY A 384 5.46 -14.87 -9.06
C GLY A 384 5.67 -14.68 -7.56
N ASP A 385 6.87 -14.83 -7.02
CA ASP A 385 7.13 -14.75 -5.56
C ASP A 385 7.89 -13.48 -5.11
N ALA A 386 8.21 -12.56 -6.00
CA ALA A 386 8.83 -11.30 -5.64
C ALA A 386 7.86 -10.36 -4.90
N VAL A 387 8.40 -9.50 -4.06
CA VAL A 387 7.69 -8.28 -3.63
C VAL A 387 7.75 -7.29 -4.78
N VAL A 388 6.59 -6.87 -5.25
CA VAL A 388 6.43 -5.98 -6.41
C VAL A 388 6.03 -4.60 -5.94
N VAL A 389 6.90 -3.64 -6.15
CA VAL A 389 6.65 -2.25 -5.81
C VAL A 389 6.31 -1.49 -7.09
N THR A 390 5.36 -0.58 -7.04
CA THR A 390 5.08 0.31 -8.17
C THR A 390 5.12 1.77 -7.74
N ASP A 391 5.60 2.63 -8.59
CA ASP A 391 5.24 4.04 -8.57
C ASP A 391 3.84 4.22 -9.17
N VAL A 392 3.35 5.44 -9.30
CA VAL A 392 1.99 5.75 -9.74
C VAL A 392 1.95 6.19 -11.21
N GLY A 393 1.09 5.54 -11.99
CA GLY A 393 0.91 5.81 -13.41
C GLY A 393 0.45 4.59 -14.21
N GLN A 394 0.69 4.60 -15.54
CA GLN A 394 0.32 3.48 -16.40
C GLN A 394 1.02 2.18 -15.98
N HIS A 395 2.32 2.25 -15.63
CA HIS A 395 3.10 1.12 -15.14
C HIS A 395 2.48 0.44 -13.91
N GLN A 396 1.89 1.21 -12.99
CA GLN A 396 1.16 0.69 -11.83
C GLN A 396 -0.02 -0.19 -12.26
N MET A 397 -0.82 0.30 -13.21
CA MET A 397 -2.00 -0.42 -13.66
C MET A 397 -1.65 -1.64 -14.50
N TRP A 398 -0.66 -1.54 -15.40
CA TRP A 398 -0.16 -2.73 -16.12
C TRP A 398 0.38 -3.79 -15.15
N THR A 399 1.13 -3.37 -14.13
CA THR A 399 1.65 -4.30 -13.12
C THR A 399 0.52 -4.98 -12.34
N ALA A 400 -0.52 -4.21 -11.95
CA ALA A 400 -1.69 -4.77 -11.28
C ALA A 400 -2.49 -5.75 -12.16
N GLN A 401 -2.48 -5.56 -13.51
CA GLN A 401 -3.20 -6.41 -14.44
C GLN A 401 -2.42 -7.68 -14.85
N TYR A 402 -1.09 -7.60 -14.96
CA TYR A 402 -0.28 -8.62 -15.66
C TYR A 402 0.75 -9.35 -14.80
N TYR A 403 1.11 -8.84 -13.60
CA TYR A 403 2.00 -9.60 -12.73
C TYR A 403 1.24 -10.78 -12.08
N PRO A 404 1.83 -12.01 -12.05
CA PRO A 404 1.15 -13.21 -11.54
C PRO A 404 1.24 -13.33 -10.01
N TYR A 405 0.53 -12.48 -9.26
CA TYR A 405 0.53 -12.49 -7.80
C TYR A 405 0.09 -13.85 -7.23
N GLN A 406 0.80 -14.33 -6.21
CA GLN A 406 0.55 -15.61 -5.55
C GLN A 406 0.16 -15.45 -4.08
N ASN A 407 0.63 -14.41 -3.42
CA ASN A 407 0.50 -14.22 -1.98
C ASN A 407 0.04 -12.78 -1.66
N GLU A 408 -0.62 -12.63 -0.53
CA GLU A 408 -0.93 -11.32 0.04
C GLU A 408 0.35 -10.52 0.33
N ARG A 409 0.25 -9.19 0.37
CA ARG A 409 1.35 -8.23 0.62
C ARG A 409 2.47 -8.23 -0.43
N GLN A 410 2.28 -8.90 -1.56
CA GLN A 410 3.25 -8.85 -2.66
C GLN A 410 3.23 -7.51 -3.40
N LEU A 411 2.06 -6.88 -3.57
CA LEU A 411 1.94 -5.58 -4.21
C LEU A 411 2.09 -4.46 -3.17
N VAL A 412 3.13 -3.65 -3.33
CA VAL A 412 3.40 -2.44 -2.56
C VAL A 412 3.22 -1.22 -3.47
N THR A 413 2.19 -0.43 -3.23
CA THR A 413 1.81 0.68 -4.12
C THR A 413 1.07 1.75 -3.33
N SER A 414 1.08 3.01 -3.80
CA SER A 414 0.20 4.07 -3.32
C SER A 414 -1.14 3.93 -4.03
N GLY A 415 -2.11 3.33 -3.35
CA GLY A 415 -3.41 3.00 -3.95
C GLY A 415 -4.45 4.09 -3.81
N GLY A 416 -4.56 4.70 -2.63
CA GLY A 416 -5.61 5.65 -2.30
C GLY A 416 -5.23 7.10 -2.60
N LEU A 417 -4.03 7.55 -2.23
CA LEU A 417 -3.56 8.90 -2.52
C LEU A 417 -2.99 9.01 -3.95
N GLY A 418 -2.33 7.97 -4.42
CA GLY A 418 -1.76 7.95 -5.77
C GLY A 418 -0.51 8.82 -5.89
N THR A 419 0.42 8.68 -4.96
CA THR A 419 1.60 9.51 -4.83
C THR A 419 2.67 9.12 -5.85
N MET A 420 2.91 9.96 -6.85
CA MET A 420 4.10 9.83 -7.70
C MET A 420 5.37 10.10 -6.88
N GLY A 421 6.42 9.31 -7.13
CA GLY A 421 7.65 9.31 -6.33
C GLY A 421 7.63 8.33 -5.15
N PHE A 422 6.55 7.62 -4.93
CA PHE A 422 6.43 6.57 -3.92
C PHE A 422 7.39 5.40 -4.17
N GLY A 423 7.62 5.04 -5.43
CA GLY A 423 8.18 3.76 -5.84
C GLY A 423 9.59 3.47 -5.30
N VAL A 424 10.57 4.36 -5.56
CA VAL A 424 11.97 4.10 -5.19
C VAL A 424 12.15 3.95 -3.68
N PRO A 425 11.69 4.90 -2.84
CA PRO A 425 11.83 4.75 -1.39
C PRO A 425 11.04 3.56 -0.84
N ALA A 426 9.82 3.31 -1.31
CA ALA A 426 9.03 2.16 -0.86
C ALA A 426 9.70 0.82 -1.18
N ALA A 427 10.38 0.71 -2.33
CA ALA A 427 11.14 -0.49 -2.68
C ALA A 427 12.33 -0.70 -1.73
N ILE A 428 13.00 0.37 -1.30
CA ILE A 428 14.07 0.32 -0.29
C ILE A 428 13.52 -0.26 1.02
N GLY A 429 12.43 0.33 1.54
CA GLY A 429 11.79 -0.14 2.76
C GLY A 429 11.33 -1.60 2.66
N ALA A 430 10.72 -1.98 1.53
CA ALA A 430 10.29 -3.35 1.28
C ALA A 430 11.46 -4.35 1.27
N LYS A 431 12.61 -3.99 0.68
CA LYS A 431 13.79 -4.87 0.65
C LYS A 431 14.45 -5.00 2.03
N ILE A 432 14.55 -3.91 2.78
CA ILE A 432 15.06 -3.95 4.16
C ILE A 432 14.19 -4.85 5.05
N ALA A 433 12.88 -4.83 4.82
CA ALA A 433 11.92 -5.66 5.55
C ALA A 433 11.93 -7.14 5.12
N ASN A 434 12.33 -7.42 3.88
CA ASN A 434 12.35 -8.76 3.27
C ASN A 434 13.71 -9.06 2.64
N PRO A 435 14.79 -9.23 3.44
CA PRO A 435 16.15 -9.37 2.93
C PRO A 435 16.33 -10.59 2.01
N ASP A 436 15.53 -11.65 2.22
CA ASP A 436 15.64 -12.92 1.48
C ASP A 436 14.75 -12.97 0.23
N LYS A 437 13.89 -11.95 0.00
CA LYS A 437 13.01 -11.91 -1.18
C LYS A 437 13.56 -10.99 -2.28
N GLU A 438 13.28 -11.35 -3.51
CA GLU A 438 13.44 -10.41 -4.62
C GLU A 438 12.48 -9.25 -4.46
N VAL A 439 12.97 -8.03 -4.71
CA VAL A 439 12.14 -6.82 -4.76
C VAL A 439 12.29 -6.18 -6.13
N ILE A 440 11.18 -6.09 -6.84
CA ILE A 440 11.11 -5.51 -8.18
C ILE A 440 10.30 -4.21 -8.09
N LEU A 441 10.87 -3.12 -8.52
CA LEU A 441 10.19 -1.84 -8.67
C LEU A 441 9.84 -1.60 -10.14
N PHE A 442 8.56 -1.44 -10.45
CA PHE A 442 8.13 -0.87 -11.73
C PHE A 442 7.84 0.62 -11.57
N VAL A 443 8.51 1.44 -12.37
CA VAL A 443 8.44 2.90 -12.28
C VAL A 443 8.33 3.52 -13.68
N GLY A 444 7.69 4.68 -13.79
CA GLY A 444 7.69 5.50 -15.01
C GLY A 444 8.78 6.57 -14.95
N ASP A 445 9.14 7.11 -16.11
CA ASP A 445 10.14 8.18 -16.29
C ASP A 445 9.80 9.45 -15.47
N GLY A 446 8.53 9.82 -15.38
CA GLY A 446 8.09 10.97 -14.60
C GLY A 446 8.16 10.76 -13.08
N GLY A 447 7.63 9.62 -12.57
CA GLY A 447 7.64 9.32 -11.13
C GLY A 447 9.05 9.09 -10.59
N PHE A 448 9.91 8.43 -11.36
CA PHE A 448 11.31 8.20 -10.98
C PHE A 448 12.07 9.50 -10.70
N GLN A 449 11.84 10.54 -11.50
CA GLN A 449 12.54 11.82 -11.33
C GLN A 449 12.19 12.54 -10.02
N MET A 450 11.09 12.18 -9.36
CA MET A 450 10.67 12.86 -8.12
C MET A 450 11.47 12.39 -6.88
N THR A 451 12.00 11.17 -6.89
CA THR A 451 12.69 10.58 -5.73
C THR A 451 13.95 9.80 -6.10
N ASN A 452 14.53 10.05 -7.28
CA ASN A 452 15.73 9.35 -7.75
C ASN A 452 16.95 9.51 -6.84
N GLN A 453 17.02 10.55 -6.00
CA GLN A 453 18.08 10.76 -5.02
C GLN A 453 18.18 9.59 -4.01
N GLU A 454 17.09 8.86 -3.78
CA GLU A 454 17.10 7.69 -2.90
C GLU A 454 17.89 6.52 -3.46
N LEU A 455 18.28 6.54 -4.75
CA LEU A 455 19.22 5.57 -5.34
C LEU A 455 20.55 5.50 -4.59
N ALA A 456 20.97 6.60 -3.93
CA ALA A 456 22.16 6.61 -3.09
C ALA A 456 22.13 5.53 -2.00
N ILE A 457 20.96 5.20 -1.48
CA ILE A 457 20.77 4.22 -0.41
C ILE A 457 21.09 2.81 -0.90
N LEU A 458 20.73 2.48 -2.14
CA LEU A 458 20.94 1.16 -2.72
C LEU A 458 22.42 0.75 -2.67
N ASN A 459 23.30 1.68 -2.99
CA ASN A 459 24.75 1.42 -2.99
C ASN A 459 25.33 1.47 -1.58
N ILE A 460 24.93 2.42 -0.74
CA ILE A 460 25.46 2.61 0.62
C ILE A 460 25.12 1.42 1.52
N TYR A 461 23.88 0.98 1.51
CA TYR A 461 23.40 -0.12 2.36
C TYR A 461 23.37 -1.47 1.64
N LYS A 462 23.86 -1.54 0.38
CA LYS A 462 23.89 -2.77 -0.45
C LYS A 462 22.49 -3.41 -0.57
N VAL A 463 21.51 -2.61 -0.93
CA VAL A 463 20.12 -3.03 -1.06
C VAL A 463 19.83 -3.51 -2.49
N PRO A 464 19.78 -4.83 -2.76
CA PRO A 464 19.67 -5.39 -4.12
C PRO A 464 18.22 -5.32 -4.64
N ILE A 465 17.80 -4.14 -5.08
CA ILE A 465 16.51 -3.90 -5.74
C ILE A 465 16.70 -3.88 -7.25
N LYS A 466 15.73 -4.39 -7.99
CA LYS A 466 15.64 -4.27 -9.45
C LYS A 466 14.70 -3.12 -9.80
N VAL A 467 15.23 -1.99 -10.20
CA VAL A 467 14.44 -0.84 -10.67
C VAL A 467 14.19 -1.02 -12.16
N VAL A 468 12.95 -1.28 -12.55
CA VAL A 468 12.51 -1.46 -13.93
C VAL A 468 11.70 -0.25 -14.36
N MET A 469 12.31 0.63 -15.13
CA MET A 469 11.66 1.81 -15.68
C MET A 469 11.00 1.46 -17.02
N LEU A 470 9.69 1.63 -17.08
CA LEU A 470 8.93 1.59 -18.32
C LEU A 470 8.86 3.01 -18.89
N ASN A 471 9.85 3.34 -19.74
CA ASN A 471 10.03 4.70 -20.27
C ASN A 471 9.17 4.91 -21.53
N ASN A 472 8.13 5.73 -21.41
CA ASN A 472 7.26 6.11 -22.51
C ASN A 472 7.36 7.60 -22.88
N HIS A 473 8.36 8.31 -22.38
CA HIS A 473 8.62 9.75 -22.60
C HIS A 473 7.40 10.63 -22.31
N SER A 474 6.64 10.30 -21.25
CA SER A 474 5.44 11.06 -20.90
C SER A 474 4.93 10.78 -19.48
N LEU A 475 4.17 11.72 -18.92
CA LEU A 475 3.25 11.44 -17.82
C LEU A 475 2.09 10.60 -18.39
N GLY A 476 2.35 9.30 -18.60
CA GLY A 476 1.56 8.45 -19.48
C GLY A 476 0.08 8.37 -19.13
N MET A 477 -0.29 8.31 -17.84
CA MET A 477 -1.70 8.30 -17.42
C MET A 477 -2.39 9.65 -17.70
N VAL A 478 -1.71 10.76 -17.44
CA VAL A 478 -2.23 12.11 -17.73
C VAL A 478 -2.41 12.28 -19.24
N ARG A 479 -1.41 11.91 -20.03
CA ARG A 479 -1.47 11.92 -21.49
C ARG A 479 -2.64 11.07 -22.01
N GLN A 480 -2.80 9.83 -21.53
CA GLN A 480 -3.90 8.94 -21.92
C GLN A 480 -5.27 9.60 -21.68
N TRP A 481 -5.44 10.29 -20.55
CA TRP A 481 -6.68 11.00 -20.26
C TRP A 481 -6.89 12.21 -21.17
N GLN A 482 -5.84 12.96 -21.45
CA GLN A 482 -5.90 14.08 -22.39
C GLN A 482 -6.26 13.62 -23.82
N GLU A 483 -5.67 12.51 -24.27
CA GLU A 483 -6.02 11.92 -25.54
C GLU A 483 -7.46 11.38 -25.59
N SER A 484 -7.90 10.74 -24.51
CA SER A 484 -9.22 10.09 -24.48
C SER A 484 -10.38 11.05 -24.22
N PHE A 485 -10.17 12.14 -23.45
CA PHE A 485 -11.25 12.98 -22.93
C PHE A 485 -11.10 14.48 -23.22
N TYR A 486 -9.94 14.91 -23.75
CA TYR A 486 -9.63 16.31 -24.05
C TYR A 486 -9.16 16.51 -25.50
N GLU A 487 -9.70 15.74 -26.44
CA GLU A 487 -9.47 15.86 -27.89
C GLU A 487 -7.98 15.76 -28.30
N GLY A 488 -7.18 15.02 -27.54
CA GLY A 488 -5.75 14.86 -27.80
C GLY A 488 -4.87 16.08 -27.47
N ARG A 489 -5.39 17.04 -26.74
CA ARG A 489 -4.58 18.20 -26.30
C ARG A 489 -3.67 17.81 -25.13
N THR A 490 -2.49 17.29 -25.44
CA THR A 490 -1.48 16.80 -24.49
C THR A 490 -0.62 17.96 -23.94
N SER A 491 -1.18 18.79 -23.05
CA SER A 491 -0.44 19.88 -22.42
C SER A 491 0.41 19.38 -21.25
N GLU A 492 1.71 19.69 -21.26
CA GLU A 492 2.69 19.43 -20.17
C GLU A 492 2.80 17.95 -19.74
N SER A 493 2.36 17.02 -20.58
CA SER A 493 2.35 15.58 -20.28
C SER A 493 3.28 14.76 -21.17
N VAL A 494 3.95 15.39 -22.12
CA VAL A 494 4.90 14.77 -23.05
C VAL A 494 6.28 15.38 -22.83
N PHE A 495 7.30 14.56 -22.73
CA PHE A 495 8.68 14.99 -22.57
C PHE A 495 9.41 14.99 -23.92
N ASP A 496 9.84 16.16 -24.38
CA ASP A 496 10.68 16.31 -25.57
C ASP A 496 12.14 15.93 -25.29
N THR A 497 12.56 16.14 -24.05
CA THR A 497 13.89 15.77 -23.55
C THR A 497 13.79 15.11 -22.18
N LEU A 498 14.63 14.11 -21.96
CA LEU A 498 14.78 13.42 -20.67
C LEU A 498 16.25 13.39 -20.27
N PRO A 499 16.56 13.27 -18.96
CA PRO A 499 17.92 12.98 -18.52
C PRO A 499 18.39 11.63 -19.08
N ASP A 500 19.70 11.46 -19.19
CA ASP A 500 20.28 10.14 -19.40
C ASP A 500 20.18 9.33 -18.09
N PHE A 501 19.17 8.48 -17.99
CA PHE A 501 18.90 7.68 -16.80
C PHE A 501 19.98 6.62 -16.56
N GLN A 502 20.69 6.18 -17.61
CA GLN A 502 21.81 5.25 -17.48
C GLN A 502 22.99 5.92 -16.77
N LEU A 503 23.36 7.11 -17.20
CA LEU A 503 24.43 7.90 -16.55
C LEU A 503 24.02 8.28 -15.13
N MET A 504 22.75 8.59 -14.89
CA MET A 504 22.24 8.91 -13.55
C MET A 504 22.41 7.70 -12.60
N ALA A 505 21.98 6.51 -12.99
CA ALA A 505 22.16 5.29 -12.19
C ALA A 505 23.64 4.99 -11.94
N GLN A 506 24.48 5.12 -12.95
CA GLN A 506 25.93 4.92 -12.85
C GLN A 506 26.60 5.93 -11.91
N ALA A 507 26.12 7.19 -11.87
CA ALA A 507 26.61 8.20 -10.94
C ALA A 507 26.37 7.82 -9.47
N TYR A 508 25.32 7.05 -9.19
CA TYR A 508 25.07 6.45 -7.87
C TYR A 508 25.80 5.09 -7.67
N GLY A 509 26.58 4.65 -8.63
CA GLY A 509 27.30 3.36 -8.57
C GLY A 509 26.41 2.15 -8.78
N ILE A 510 25.28 2.32 -9.47
CA ILE A 510 24.30 1.26 -9.74
C ILE A 510 24.50 0.74 -11.16
N LYS A 511 24.54 -0.59 -11.30
CA LYS A 511 24.60 -1.26 -12.60
C LYS A 511 23.34 -0.94 -13.41
N SER A 512 23.50 -0.55 -14.68
CA SER A 512 22.39 -0.11 -15.49
C SER A 512 22.35 -0.78 -16.86
N TYR A 513 21.14 -0.97 -17.39
CA TYR A 513 20.84 -1.54 -18.70
C TYR A 513 19.76 -0.75 -19.41
N LYS A 514 19.79 -0.75 -20.74
CA LYS A 514 18.71 -0.19 -21.57
C LYS A 514 18.31 -1.22 -22.62
N PHE A 515 17.01 -1.48 -22.70
CA PHE A 515 16.41 -2.45 -23.63
C PHE A 515 15.28 -1.79 -24.44
N ASP A 516 15.28 -2.03 -25.75
CA ASP A 516 14.30 -1.46 -26.68
C ASP A 516 13.87 -2.45 -27.78
N ASN A 517 14.47 -3.65 -27.81
CA ASN A 517 14.21 -4.63 -28.86
C ASN A 517 13.18 -5.69 -28.43
N PRO A 518 11.99 -5.74 -29.06
CA PRO A 518 10.96 -6.73 -28.72
C PRO A 518 11.34 -8.19 -29.04
N GLU A 519 12.33 -8.41 -29.91
CA GLU A 519 12.78 -9.77 -30.27
C GLU A 519 13.70 -10.39 -29.22
N THR A 520 14.46 -9.56 -28.47
CA THR A 520 15.45 -10.03 -27.50
C THR A 520 15.02 -9.79 -26.05
N ILE A 521 13.97 -9.02 -25.79
CA ILE A 521 13.57 -8.57 -24.45
C ILE A 521 13.44 -9.72 -23.43
N ASP A 522 12.93 -10.87 -23.84
CA ASP A 522 12.76 -12.04 -22.97
C ASP A 522 14.12 -12.57 -22.47
N GLN A 523 15.15 -12.51 -23.32
CA GLN A 523 16.52 -12.90 -22.95
C GLN A 523 17.22 -11.78 -22.18
N ASP A 524 17.06 -10.53 -22.61
CA ASP A 524 17.69 -9.37 -21.99
C ASP A 524 17.29 -9.22 -20.52
N LEU A 525 16.03 -9.52 -20.18
CA LEU A 525 15.52 -9.48 -18.81
C LEU A 525 16.11 -10.56 -17.88
N GLU A 526 16.84 -11.57 -18.40
CA GLU A 526 17.52 -12.57 -17.56
C GLU A 526 18.53 -11.94 -16.58
N VAL A 527 18.97 -10.71 -16.83
CA VAL A 527 19.89 -9.96 -15.94
C VAL A 527 19.30 -9.73 -14.54
N ILE A 528 17.99 -9.79 -14.36
CA ILE A 528 17.35 -9.61 -13.04
C ILE A 528 17.74 -10.69 -12.03
N LYS A 529 18.26 -11.84 -12.49
CA LYS A 529 18.71 -12.94 -11.63
C LYS A 529 19.99 -12.64 -10.84
N GLU A 530 20.71 -11.57 -11.21
CA GLU A 530 21.89 -11.16 -10.48
C GLU A 530 21.49 -10.51 -9.13
N ASP A 531 22.07 -10.95 -8.04
CA ASP A 531 21.79 -10.41 -6.69
C ASP A 531 22.59 -9.13 -6.41
N VAL A 532 22.32 -8.10 -7.21
CA VAL A 532 22.90 -6.76 -7.09
C VAL A 532 21.85 -5.69 -7.33
N PRO A 533 22.00 -4.48 -6.77
CA PRO A 533 21.15 -3.37 -7.17
C PRO A 533 21.33 -3.07 -8.65
N MET A 534 20.23 -2.92 -9.39
CA MET A 534 20.32 -2.58 -10.81
C MET A 534 19.18 -1.68 -11.26
N PHE A 535 19.45 -0.93 -12.31
CA PHE A 535 18.51 -0.07 -13.00
C PHE A 535 18.34 -0.57 -14.45
N ILE A 536 17.12 -0.88 -14.83
CA ILE A 536 16.76 -1.37 -16.16
C ILE A 536 15.78 -0.37 -16.77
N GLU A 537 16.19 0.32 -17.81
CA GLU A 537 15.32 1.14 -18.64
C GLU A 537 14.79 0.31 -19.81
N VAL A 538 13.48 0.23 -19.94
CA VAL A 538 12.82 -0.39 -21.08
C VAL A 538 12.07 0.71 -21.84
N ASP A 539 12.48 0.94 -23.08
CA ASP A 539 11.82 1.92 -23.97
C ASP A 539 10.55 1.30 -24.57
N ILE A 540 9.42 1.90 -24.26
CA ILE A 540 8.10 1.43 -24.67
C ILE A 540 7.35 2.48 -25.50
N SER A 541 6.31 2.05 -26.21
CA SER A 541 5.52 2.97 -27.03
C SER A 541 4.85 4.06 -26.18
N ARG A 542 5.08 5.32 -26.56
CA ARG A 542 4.33 6.45 -25.99
C ARG A 542 2.82 6.29 -26.18
N LYS A 543 2.38 5.62 -27.25
CA LYS A 543 0.96 5.45 -27.60
C LYS A 543 0.28 4.31 -26.85
N GLU A 544 1.02 3.54 -26.05
CA GLU A 544 0.42 2.45 -25.30
C GLU A 544 -0.53 3.01 -24.21
N HIS A 545 -1.72 2.43 -24.16
CA HIS A 545 -2.77 2.78 -23.20
C HIS A 545 -3.00 1.63 -22.21
N VAL A 546 -3.38 1.97 -20.98
CA VAL A 546 -3.92 0.98 -20.05
C VAL A 546 -5.36 0.68 -20.45
N LEU A 547 -5.60 -0.55 -20.88
CA LEU A 547 -6.90 -1.03 -21.31
C LEU A 547 -7.19 -2.41 -20.69
N PRO A 548 -8.47 -2.75 -20.43
CA PRO A 548 -9.64 -1.89 -20.58
C PRO A 548 -9.69 -0.75 -19.58
N ILE A 549 -10.52 0.26 -19.85
CA ILE A 549 -10.76 1.39 -18.93
C ILE A 549 -12.26 1.69 -18.84
N VAL A 550 -12.75 1.92 -17.63
CA VAL A 550 -14.07 2.50 -17.38
C VAL A 550 -13.90 4.02 -17.26
N PRO A 551 -14.50 4.84 -18.14
CA PRO A 551 -14.42 6.28 -18.04
C PRO A 551 -14.98 6.78 -16.71
N ALA A 552 -14.43 7.89 -16.17
CA ALA A 552 -14.85 8.45 -14.91
C ALA A 552 -16.37 8.71 -14.87
N GLY A 553 -17.03 8.30 -13.80
CA GLY A 553 -18.47 8.44 -13.60
C GLY A 553 -19.34 7.47 -14.41
N LYS A 554 -18.76 6.59 -15.20
CA LYS A 554 -19.47 5.52 -15.91
C LYS A 554 -19.63 4.27 -15.06
N SER A 555 -20.56 3.40 -15.47
CA SER A 555 -20.78 2.10 -14.82
C SER A 555 -19.69 1.10 -15.20
N ASN A 556 -19.36 0.16 -14.32
CA ASN A 556 -18.28 -0.80 -14.55
C ASN A 556 -18.43 -1.67 -15.83
N HIS A 557 -19.63 -1.83 -16.35
CA HIS A 557 -19.85 -2.53 -17.63
C HIS A 557 -19.60 -1.67 -18.88
N GLU A 558 -19.48 -0.35 -18.72
CA GLU A 558 -19.23 0.60 -19.83
C GLU A 558 -17.72 0.74 -20.13
N MET A 559 -17.03 -0.40 -20.21
CA MET A 559 -15.59 -0.45 -20.48
C MET A 559 -15.26 -0.11 -21.93
N LEU A 560 -14.21 0.68 -22.12
CA LEU A 560 -13.57 0.92 -23.42
C LEU A 560 -12.34 0.02 -23.59
N GLY A 561 -12.02 -0.32 -24.82
CA GLY A 561 -10.80 -1.05 -25.18
C GLY A 561 -10.82 -2.55 -24.85
N VAL A 562 -11.99 -3.14 -24.56
CA VAL A 562 -12.11 -4.61 -24.39
C VAL A 562 -11.93 -5.27 -25.77
N LYS A 563 -10.96 -6.16 -25.89
CA LYS A 563 -10.73 -6.96 -27.11
C LYS A 563 -11.17 -8.40 -26.82
N PHE A 564 -12.07 -8.93 -27.64
CA PHE A 564 -12.50 -10.32 -27.54
C PHE A 564 -11.70 -11.22 -28.48
N ASN A 565 -11.52 -12.47 -28.10
CA ASN A 565 -10.99 -13.50 -28.98
C ASN A 565 -11.95 -13.70 -30.15
N ALA A 566 -11.40 -13.92 -31.36
CA ALA A 566 -12.17 -14.13 -32.58
C ALA A 566 -12.94 -15.48 -32.55
#